data_3766828a1ba337da9d75c8828dbc870b
#
_entry.id   3766828a1ba337da9d75c8828dbc870b
#
_cell.length_a   1.000
_cell.length_b   1.000
_cell.length_c   1.000
_cell.angle_alpha   90.00
_cell.angle_beta   90.00
_cell.angle_gamma   90.00
#
_symmetry.space_group_name_H-M   'P 1'
#
loop_
_entity.id
_entity.type
_entity.pdbx_description
1 polymer ?
#
loop_
_entity_poly.entity_id
_entity_poly.type
_entity_poly.pdbx_seq_one_letter_code
_entity_poly.pdbx_strand_id
1 'polypeptide(L)'
;MKIYLAASLSEEHRQDMYEALKILREIQDLEVYAPVEHKIPMDWDYPNNEWGLMVFSQDLGAIQNSDLIVALSYGRENSGGIAWEMGYSYGIGKKVLLVEMTDHRQSLMMANGRYASVKGLNGLKEYDFKNLPKTRTETEQK
;
A
#
# COMPACT_ATOMS: atom_id res chain seq x y z
N MET A 1 -10.81 -12.01 -1.18
CA MET A 1 -9.54 -11.53 -1.75
C MET A 1 -8.67 -10.95 -0.66
N LYS A 2 -7.40 -11.30 -0.66
CA LYS A 2 -6.44 -10.81 0.34
C LYS A 2 -5.75 -9.54 -0.15
N ILE A 3 -5.82 -8.51 0.66
CA ILE A 3 -5.26 -7.18 0.39
C ILE A 3 -4.09 -6.90 1.33
N TYR A 4 -2.98 -6.42 0.80
CA TYR A 4 -1.91 -5.82 1.60
C TYR A 4 -2.03 -4.29 1.49
N LEU A 5 -2.13 -3.61 2.63
CA LEU A 5 -2.21 -2.14 2.65
C LEU A 5 -0.80 -1.56 2.87
N ALA A 6 -0.22 -1.03 1.80
CA ALA A 6 1.04 -0.30 1.84
C ALA A 6 0.77 1.18 2.13
N ALA A 7 1.12 1.63 3.32
CA ALA A 7 0.86 3.00 3.75
C ALA A 7 1.94 3.48 4.71
N SER A 8 2.18 4.78 4.75
CA SER A 8 3.10 5.40 5.68
C SER A 8 2.56 5.35 7.10
N LEU A 9 3.42 4.99 8.06
CA LEU A 9 3.13 5.03 9.48
C LEU A 9 3.59 6.34 10.13
N SER A 10 4.06 7.30 9.34
CA SER A 10 4.44 8.60 9.86
C SER A 10 3.27 9.28 10.56
N GLU A 11 3.59 10.12 11.53
CA GLU A 11 2.57 10.87 12.27
C GLU A 11 1.66 11.68 11.34
N GLU A 12 2.23 12.26 10.29
CA GLU A 12 1.52 13.07 9.30
C GLU A 12 0.46 12.27 8.51
N HIS A 13 0.75 11.01 8.16
CA HIS A 13 -0.09 10.22 7.27
C HIS A 13 -0.83 9.06 7.95
N ARG A 14 -0.63 8.89 9.24
CA ARG A 14 -1.21 7.77 10.00
C ARG A 14 -2.73 7.74 9.95
N GLN A 15 -3.37 8.91 10.02
CA GLN A 15 -4.83 9.01 9.98
C GLN A 15 -5.38 8.52 8.64
N ASP A 16 -4.74 8.87 7.54
CA ASP A 16 -5.14 8.40 6.20
C ASP A 16 -5.08 6.88 6.11
N MET A 17 -4.05 6.27 6.70
CA MET A 17 -3.89 4.83 6.72
C MET A 17 -5.05 4.16 7.49
N TYR A 18 -5.43 4.67 8.65
CA TYR A 18 -6.54 4.12 9.42
C TYR A 18 -7.88 4.29 8.70
N GLU A 19 -8.09 5.40 8.02
CA GLU A 19 -9.30 5.64 7.23
C GLU A 19 -9.36 4.69 6.02
N ALA A 20 -8.26 4.49 5.32
CA ALA A 20 -8.18 3.52 4.23
C ALA A 20 -8.46 2.11 4.72
N LEU A 21 -7.90 1.72 5.85
CA LEU A 21 -8.13 0.42 6.45
C LEU A 21 -9.61 0.19 6.78
N LYS A 22 -10.25 1.19 7.34
CA LYS A 22 -11.69 1.14 7.64
C LYS A 22 -12.52 0.98 6.36
N ILE A 23 -12.23 1.75 5.33
CA ILE A 23 -12.91 1.66 4.03
C ILE A 23 -12.78 0.24 3.47
N LEU A 24 -11.57 -0.30 3.43
CA LEU A 24 -11.31 -1.63 2.88
C LEU A 24 -12.04 -2.73 3.66
N ARG A 25 -12.09 -2.62 4.98
CA ARG A 25 -12.74 -3.61 5.85
C ARG A 25 -14.26 -3.58 5.80
N GLU A 26 -14.85 -2.50 5.32
CA GLU A 26 -16.30 -2.40 5.08
C GLU A 26 -16.69 -3.01 3.73
N ILE A 27 -15.74 -3.32 2.87
CA ILE A 27 -16.01 -3.95 1.56
C ILE A 27 -16.11 -5.46 1.75
N GLN A 28 -17.21 -6.03 1.28
CA GLN A 28 -17.47 -7.46 1.40
C GLN A 28 -16.39 -8.30 0.69
N ASP A 29 -16.02 -9.42 1.30
CA ASP A 29 -15.08 -10.42 0.77
C ASP A 29 -13.62 -9.94 0.68
N LEU A 30 -13.24 -8.84 1.32
CA LEU A 30 -11.86 -8.42 1.46
C LEU A 30 -11.29 -8.80 2.82
N GLU A 31 -10.12 -9.43 2.81
CA GLU A 31 -9.29 -9.70 3.99
C GLU A 31 -8.06 -8.80 3.91
N VAL A 32 -7.90 -7.88 4.86
CA VAL A 32 -6.89 -6.84 4.78
C VAL A 32 -5.78 -7.06 5.80
N TYR A 33 -4.55 -7.14 5.32
CA TYR A 33 -3.35 -7.10 6.13
C TYR A 33 -2.82 -5.67 6.19
N ALA A 34 -2.74 -5.11 7.38
CA ALA A 34 -2.14 -3.81 7.63
C ALA A 34 -0.92 -3.99 8.54
N PRO A 35 0.30 -3.64 8.09
CA PRO A 35 1.52 -3.87 8.90
C PRO A 35 1.47 -3.27 10.31
N VAL A 36 0.76 -2.16 10.49
CA VAL A 36 0.63 -1.50 11.80
C VAL A 36 0.02 -2.40 12.88
N GLU A 37 -0.76 -3.40 12.48
CA GLU A 37 -1.44 -4.32 13.39
C GLU A 37 -0.58 -5.54 13.77
N HIS A 38 0.57 -5.72 13.15
CA HIS A 38 1.42 -6.89 13.28
C HIS A 38 2.79 -6.54 13.84
N LYS A 39 2.81 -5.85 14.97
CA LYS A 39 4.06 -5.51 15.67
C LYS A 39 4.73 -6.78 16.16
N ILE A 40 6.07 -6.79 16.13
CA ILE A 40 6.86 -7.87 16.70
C ILE A 40 6.68 -7.82 18.22
N PRO A 41 6.21 -8.93 18.85
CA PRO A 41 6.08 -8.96 20.31
C PRO A 41 7.43 -8.73 20.99
N MET A 42 7.45 -7.94 22.07
CA MET A 42 8.66 -7.66 22.85
C MET A 42 9.80 -7.11 21.99
N ASP A 43 9.47 -6.21 21.07
CA ASP A 43 10.41 -5.64 20.10
C ASP A 43 11.60 -4.94 20.77
N TRP A 44 11.42 -4.43 21.98
CA TRP A 44 12.49 -3.81 22.77
C TRP A 44 13.60 -4.78 23.21
N ASP A 45 13.35 -6.11 23.17
CA ASP A 45 14.34 -7.12 23.54
C ASP A 45 15.29 -7.47 22.38
N TYR A 46 15.02 -6.94 21.17
CA TYR A 46 15.82 -7.23 19.99
C TYR A 46 16.70 -6.05 19.60
N PRO A 47 17.95 -6.28 19.17
CA PRO A 47 18.74 -5.26 18.51
C PRO A 47 18.03 -4.73 17.26
N ASN A 48 18.25 -3.45 16.93
CA ASN A 48 17.54 -2.80 15.83
C ASN A 48 17.66 -3.54 14.49
N ASN A 49 18.82 -4.10 14.18
CA ASN A 49 19.04 -4.84 12.95
C ASN A 49 18.24 -6.15 12.90
N GLU A 50 18.13 -6.85 14.02
CA GLU A 50 17.33 -8.09 14.11
C GLU A 50 15.84 -7.77 14.02
N TRP A 51 15.38 -6.78 14.78
CA TRP A 51 14.00 -6.30 14.71
C TRP A 51 13.64 -5.87 13.30
N GLY A 52 14.50 -5.08 12.66
CA GLY A 52 14.26 -4.61 11.29
C GLY A 52 14.14 -5.75 10.29
N LEU A 53 14.97 -6.79 10.41
CA LEU A 53 14.89 -7.98 9.56
C LEU A 53 13.60 -8.76 9.79
N MET A 54 13.15 -8.86 11.03
CA MET A 54 11.88 -9.53 11.37
C MET A 54 10.69 -8.81 10.73
N VAL A 55 10.63 -7.49 10.86
CA VAL A 55 9.58 -6.65 10.22
C VAL A 55 9.63 -6.81 8.71
N PHE A 56 10.80 -6.68 8.12
CA PHE A 56 11.00 -6.82 6.67
C PHE A 56 10.50 -8.19 6.18
N SER A 57 10.89 -9.27 6.84
CA SER A 57 10.49 -10.62 6.45
C SER A 57 8.99 -10.84 6.60
N GLN A 58 8.39 -10.29 7.64
CA GLN A 58 6.95 -10.37 7.89
C GLN A 58 6.15 -9.65 6.80
N ASP A 59 6.56 -8.44 6.45
CA ASP A 59 5.90 -7.66 5.42
C ASP A 59 6.06 -8.30 4.04
N LEU A 60 7.24 -8.82 3.72
CA LEU A 60 7.46 -9.57 2.48
C LEU A 60 6.53 -10.77 2.37
N GLY A 61 6.43 -11.56 3.44
CA GLY A 61 5.54 -12.72 3.48
C GLY A 61 4.07 -12.33 3.27
N ALA A 62 3.65 -11.22 3.86
CA ALA A 62 2.30 -10.71 3.72
C ALA A 62 2.01 -10.24 2.29
N ILE A 63 2.96 -9.58 1.63
CA ILE A 63 2.83 -9.21 0.21
C ILE A 63 2.72 -10.46 -0.66
N GLN A 64 3.57 -11.45 -0.44
CA GLN A 64 3.56 -12.71 -1.19
C GLN A 64 2.22 -13.44 -1.06
N ASN A 65 1.59 -13.37 0.11
CA ASN A 65 0.31 -14.03 0.38
C ASN A 65 -0.91 -13.21 -0.03
N SER A 66 -0.73 -11.98 -0.50
CA SER A 66 -1.83 -11.12 -0.91
C SER A 66 -2.14 -11.27 -2.39
N ASP A 67 -3.39 -11.00 -2.75
CA ASP A 67 -3.85 -11.01 -4.14
C ASP A 67 -3.70 -9.64 -4.80
N LEU A 68 -3.83 -8.58 -4.01
CA LEU A 68 -3.77 -7.20 -4.47
C LEU A 68 -3.08 -6.34 -3.42
N ILE A 69 -2.23 -5.43 -3.87
CA ILE A 69 -1.59 -4.44 -3.02
C ILE A 69 -2.32 -3.11 -3.20
N VAL A 70 -2.78 -2.51 -2.11
CA VAL A 70 -3.33 -1.15 -2.11
C VAL A 70 -2.27 -0.23 -1.52
N ALA A 71 -1.77 0.69 -2.32
CA ALA A 71 -0.69 1.61 -1.92
C ALA A 71 -1.20 3.04 -1.84
N LEU A 72 -1.09 3.67 -0.67
CA LEU A 72 -1.40 5.09 -0.49
C LEU A 72 -0.19 5.92 -0.90
N SER A 73 -0.34 6.72 -1.94
CA SER A 73 0.75 7.49 -2.52
C SER A 73 0.57 8.99 -2.32
N TYR A 74 1.63 9.64 -1.87
CA TYR A 74 1.74 11.10 -1.72
C TYR A 74 2.61 11.70 -2.82
N GLY A 75 2.72 11.02 -3.94
CA GLY A 75 3.54 11.43 -5.06
C GLY A 75 5.04 11.31 -4.75
N ARG A 76 5.82 12.31 -5.15
CA ARG A 76 7.27 12.33 -4.90
C ARG A 76 7.64 12.49 -3.44
N GLU A 77 6.68 12.81 -2.59
CA GLU A 77 6.88 12.93 -1.14
C GLU A 77 6.72 11.60 -0.40
N ASN A 78 6.54 10.50 -1.11
CA ASN A 78 6.44 9.19 -0.52
C ASN A 78 7.72 8.79 0.23
N SER A 79 7.55 8.03 1.31
CA SER A 79 8.66 7.33 1.91
C SER A 79 9.23 6.28 0.96
N GLY A 80 10.52 5.98 1.07
CA GLY A 80 11.16 4.93 0.26
C GLY A 80 10.52 3.56 0.43
N GLY A 81 9.95 3.27 1.59
CA GLY A 81 9.32 1.98 1.88
C GLY A 81 8.13 1.66 0.98
N ILE A 82 7.24 2.62 0.76
CA ILE A 82 6.07 2.40 -0.11
C ILE A 82 6.52 2.13 -1.55
N ALA A 83 7.46 2.91 -2.06
CA ALA A 83 7.99 2.72 -3.40
C ALA A 83 8.67 1.35 -3.55
N TRP A 84 9.43 0.94 -2.53
CA TRP A 84 10.11 -0.36 -2.51
C TRP A 84 9.11 -1.52 -2.53
N GLU A 85 8.09 -1.47 -1.67
CA GLU A 85 7.05 -2.51 -1.58
C GLU A 85 6.25 -2.60 -2.89
N MET A 86 5.93 -1.47 -3.50
CA MET A 86 5.25 -1.44 -4.79
C MET A 86 6.11 -2.06 -5.89
N GLY A 87 7.40 -1.73 -5.95
CA GLY A 87 8.33 -2.30 -6.93
C GLY A 87 8.51 -3.80 -6.75
N TYR A 88 8.66 -4.25 -5.52
CA TYR A 88 8.72 -5.68 -5.19
C TYR A 88 7.44 -6.39 -5.65
N SER A 89 6.28 -5.83 -5.33
CA SER A 89 4.98 -6.39 -5.71
C SER A 89 4.84 -6.54 -7.21
N TYR A 90 5.24 -5.52 -7.96
CA TYR A 90 5.28 -5.58 -9.43
C TYR A 90 6.20 -6.70 -9.90
N GLY A 91 7.40 -6.80 -9.32
CA GLY A 91 8.42 -7.78 -9.72
C GLY A 91 7.98 -9.23 -9.53
N ILE A 92 7.13 -9.51 -8.55
CA ILE A 92 6.58 -10.86 -8.31
C ILE A 92 5.20 -11.08 -8.92
N GLY A 93 4.75 -10.16 -9.80
CA GLY A 93 3.51 -10.31 -10.54
C GLY A 93 2.23 -9.95 -9.78
N LYS A 94 2.34 -9.24 -8.66
CA LYS A 94 1.15 -8.75 -7.94
C LYS A 94 0.63 -7.47 -8.57
N LYS A 95 -0.70 -7.33 -8.59
CA LYS A 95 -1.35 -6.09 -9.02
C LYS A 95 -1.28 -5.05 -7.92
N VAL A 96 -1.01 -3.79 -8.30
CA VAL A 96 -0.99 -2.67 -7.35
C VAL A 96 -2.06 -1.66 -7.72
N LEU A 97 -2.98 -1.42 -6.80
CA LEU A 97 -3.92 -0.29 -6.87
C LEU A 97 -3.27 0.89 -6.18
N LEU A 98 -2.93 1.91 -6.95
CA LEU A 98 -2.33 3.14 -6.44
C LEU A 98 -3.43 4.12 -6.06
N VAL A 99 -3.48 4.52 -4.79
CA VAL A 99 -4.41 5.53 -4.30
C VAL A 99 -3.64 6.85 -4.22
N GLU A 100 -3.97 7.78 -5.10
CA GLU A 100 -3.30 9.09 -5.15
C GLU A 100 -3.92 10.02 -4.11
N MET A 101 -3.23 10.20 -2.99
CA MET A 101 -3.70 10.98 -1.85
C MET A 101 -3.49 12.49 -2.03
N THR A 102 -2.65 12.89 -2.96
CA THR A 102 -2.33 14.30 -3.28
C THR A 102 -2.31 14.51 -4.78
N ASP A 103 -2.26 15.79 -5.19
CA ASP A 103 -2.06 16.17 -6.60
C ASP A 103 -0.57 16.25 -6.98
N HIS A 104 0.33 15.87 -6.07
CA HIS A 104 1.76 15.84 -6.34
C HIS A 104 2.09 14.81 -7.42
N ARG A 105 3.06 15.16 -8.25
CA ARG A 105 3.53 14.28 -9.32
C ARG A 105 4.01 12.95 -8.77
N GLN A 106 3.59 11.86 -9.41
CA GLN A 106 4.12 10.54 -9.11
C GLN A 106 5.53 10.37 -9.73
N SER A 107 6.34 9.52 -9.12
CA SER A 107 7.56 9.09 -9.80
C SER A 107 7.20 8.29 -11.05
N LEU A 108 8.06 8.35 -12.07
CA LEU A 108 7.88 7.60 -13.31
C LEU A 108 7.69 6.11 -13.06
N MET A 109 8.46 5.54 -12.13
CA MET A 109 8.40 4.12 -11.83
C MET A 109 7.08 3.73 -11.15
N MET A 110 6.61 4.52 -10.19
CA MET A 110 5.34 4.23 -9.50
C MET A 110 4.15 4.42 -10.44
N ALA A 111 4.16 5.49 -11.26
CA ALA A 111 3.10 5.75 -12.21
C ALA A 111 2.94 4.63 -13.24
N ASN A 112 4.03 3.98 -13.63
CA ASN A 112 4.00 2.92 -14.65
C ASN A 112 3.93 1.51 -14.07
N GLY A 113 4.33 1.32 -12.83
CA GLY A 113 4.22 0.02 -12.13
C GLY A 113 2.83 -0.31 -11.60
N ARG A 114 1.92 0.66 -11.60
CA ARG A 114 0.56 0.42 -11.11
C ARG A 114 -0.27 -0.43 -12.08
N TYR A 115 -1.10 -1.29 -11.53
CA TYR A 115 -2.15 -1.96 -12.30
C TYR A 115 -3.31 -1.00 -12.58
N ALA A 116 -3.77 -0.29 -11.55
CA ALA A 116 -4.84 0.69 -11.61
C ALA A 116 -4.54 1.84 -10.64
N SER A 117 -5.20 2.97 -10.80
CA SER A 117 -5.12 4.07 -9.85
C SER A 117 -6.46 4.77 -9.66
N VAL A 118 -6.64 5.31 -8.47
CA VAL A 118 -7.81 6.09 -8.07
C VAL A 118 -7.38 7.34 -7.32
N LYS A 119 -8.24 8.34 -7.25
CA LYS A 119 -8.00 9.61 -6.55
C LYS A 119 -8.55 9.55 -5.13
N GLY A 120 -7.66 9.63 -4.14
CA GLY A 120 -8.00 9.76 -2.74
C GLY A 120 -8.83 8.63 -2.16
N LEU A 121 -9.27 8.82 -0.93
CA LEU A 121 -10.06 7.81 -0.22
C LEU A 121 -11.45 7.62 -0.83
N ASN A 122 -12.03 8.65 -1.45
CA ASN A 122 -13.29 8.50 -2.17
C ASN A 122 -13.13 7.57 -3.37
N GLY A 123 -12.04 7.71 -4.12
CA GLY A 123 -11.74 6.81 -5.23
C GLY A 123 -11.52 5.37 -4.76
N LEU A 124 -10.86 5.19 -3.62
CA LEU A 124 -10.70 3.87 -3.01
C LEU A 124 -12.05 3.24 -2.65
N LYS A 125 -12.92 4.01 -2.04
CA LYS A 125 -14.26 3.55 -1.64
C LYS A 125 -15.10 3.12 -2.82
N GLU A 126 -14.99 3.78 -3.96
CA GLU A 126 -15.78 3.54 -5.17
C GLU A 126 -15.17 2.48 -6.08
N TYR A 127 -13.94 2.05 -5.84
CA TYR A 127 -13.26 1.08 -6.69
C TYR A 127 -13.96 -0.27 -6.65
N ASP A 128 -14.15 -0.89 -7.82
CA ASP A 128 -14.77 -2.21 -7.96
C ASP A 128 -13.73 -3.32 -7.74
N PHE A 129 -13.61 -3.77 -6.50
CA PHE A 129 -12.68 -4.85 -6.14
C PHE A 129 -13.08 -6.21 -6.68
N LYS A 130 -14.31 -6.37 -7.11
CA LYS A 130 -14.79 -7.64 -7.68
C LYS A 130 -14.28 -7.83 -9.11
N ASN A 131 -14.37 -6.78 -9.92
CA ASN A 131 -14.01 -6.84 -11.34
C ASN A 131 -12.61 -6.30 -11.63
N LEU A 132 -11.99 -5.62 -10.69
CA LEU A 132 -10.63 -5.04 -10.79
C LEU A 132 -10.41 -4.27 -12.11
N PRO A 133 -11.19 -3.21 -12.37
CA PRO A 133 -11.01 -2.45 -13.60
C PRO A 133 -9.65 -1.75 -13.61
N LYS A 134 -9.03 -1.69 -14.79
CA LYS A 134 -7.75 -1.00 -14.98
C LYS A 134 -7.94 0.52 -15.11
N THR A 135 -8.75 1.10 -14.26
CA THR A 135 -8.91 2.56 -14.22
C THR A 135 -7.57 3.20 -13.92
N ARG A 136 -7.25 4.26 -14.63
CA ARG A 136 -6.02 5.01 -14.40
C ARG A 136 -6.31 6.49 -14.37
N THR A 137 -5.85 7.12 -13.32
CA THR A 137 -5.81 8.58 -13.24
C THR A 137 -4.70 9.10 -14.14
N GLU A 138 -4.91 10.25 -14.77
CA GLU A 138 -3.82 10.91 -15.47
C GLU A 138 -2.83 11.43 -14.42
N THR A 139 -1.59 11.02 -14.58
CA THR A 139 -0.52 11.36 -13.64
C THR A 139 0.63 12.00 -14.42
N GLU A 140 0.95 13.22 -14.07
CA GLU A 140 2.10 13.90 -14.64
C GLU A 140 3.38 13.20 -14.18
N GLN A 141 4.28 12.85 -15.12
CA GLN A 141 5.49 12.08 -14.85
C GLN A 141 6.78 12.85 -15.11
N LYS A 142 6.73 14.01 -15.77
CA LYS A 142 7.91 14.82 -16.04
C LYS A 142 7.71 16.31 -15.91
#